data_61627da7350c7a12050f4bca014a5e46
#
_entry.id   61627da7350c7a12050f4bca014a5e46
#
_cell.length_a   1.000
_cell.length_b   1.000
_cell.length_c   1.000
_cell.angle_alpha   90.00
_cell.angle_beta   90.00
_cell.angle_gamma   90.00
#
_symmetry.space_group_name_H-M   'P 1'
#
loop_
_entity.id
_entity.type
_entity.pdbx_description
1 polymer ?
#
loop_
_entity_poly.entity_id
_entity_poly.type
_entity_poly.pdbx_seq_one_letter_code
_entity_poly.pdbx_strand_id
1 'polypeptide(L)'
;MNIDSDNTLRGSTTVAGQDISLDQDFKLGGKEWEPRIDGMFRISNRQRLLFNYFKYDKDRRETLDQGISFGGESVPAGSFVKGELKYQVASLVYDYSVVDTDTFDLGLQIGGEYAKVSTKGYADLGTVYEGQFLNEKADGVAPVVGARMTFTPSERWMITLQGQYLNTRWGSFDDYKGDLSRANAIVDYRFTKNFGVFAGYDWFKLDVDKKGSDGTVGLKQEFKGPVAGISFVF
;
A
#
# COMPACT_ATOMS: atom_id res chain seq x y z
N MET A 1 2.25 -12.64 -1.18
CA MET A 1 3.08 -11.71 -0.41
C MET A 1 2.79 -11.89 1.05
N ASN A 2 3.81 -12.05 1.89
CA ASN A 2 3.64 -12.11 3.35
C ASN A 2 3.82 -10.70 3.91
N ILE A 3 2.76 -10.13 4.48
CA ILE A 3 2.72 -8.72 4.84
C ILE A 3 2.89 -8.56 6.34
N ASP A 4 3.89 -7.77 6.73
CA ASP A 4 3.97 -7.16 8.05
C ASP A 4 3.50 -5.71 7.92
N SER A 5 2.45 -5.31 8.63
CA SER A 5 1.84 -3.99 8.48
C SER A 5 1.99 -3.16 9.75
N ASP A 6 2.67 -2.03 9.63
CA ASP A 6 2.72 -1.00 10.64
C ASP A 6 1.79 0.15 10.22
N ASN A 7 0.84 0.50 11.06
CA ASN A 7 -0.14 1.54 10.78
C ASN A 7 -0.13 2.58 11.90
N THR A 8 -0.01 3.85 11.53
CA THR A 8 -0.10 4.98 12.45
C THR A 8 -1.26 5.86 12.02
N LEU A 9 -2.26 6.03 12.88
CA LEU A 9 -3.31 7.03 12.72
C LEU A 9 -2.88 8.31 13.40
N ARG A 10 -2.88 9.40 12.63
CA ARG A 10 -2.64 10.76 13.15
C ARG A 10 -3.92 11.56 13.09
N GLY A 11 -4.22 12.27 14.15
CA GLY A 11 -5.32 13.21 14.20
C GLY A 11 -4.87 14.48 14.92
N SER A 12 -5.22 15.66 14.40
CA SER A 12 -5.10 16.91 15.12
C SER A 12 -6.41 17.66 15.03
N THR A 13 -6.90 18.13 16.17
CA THR A 13 -8.07 19.00 16.22
C THR A 13 -7.82 20.12 17.24
N THR A 14 -8.40 21.28 17.00
CA THR A 14 -8.32 22.42 17.94
C THR A 14 -9.62 22.48 18.71
N VAL A 15 -9.59 22.22 20.03
CA VAL A 15 -10.74 22.34 20.93
C VAL A 15 -10.48 23.47 21.92
N ALA A 16 -11.36 24.46 21.94
CA ALA A 16 -11.27 25.62 22.83
C ALA A 16 -9.92 26.37 22.79
N GLY A 17 -9.28 26.43 21.60
CA GLY A 17 -8.00 27.10 21.38
C GLY A 17 -6.77 26.30 21.80
N GLN A 18 -6.93 25.00 22.14
CA GLN A 18 -5.83 24.07 22.40
C GLN A 18 -5.74 23.05 21.27
N ASP A 19 -4.56 22.88 20.70
CA ASP A 19 -4.29 21.87 19.71
C ASP A 19 -4.11 20.51 20.39
N ILE A 20 -5.03 19.59 20.11
CA ILE A 20 -4.96 18.20 20.56
C ILE A 20 -4.44 17.37 19.39
N SER A 21 -3.29 16.76 19.54
CA SER A 21 -2.75 15.81 18.57
C SER A 21 -2.88 14.39 19.10
N LEU A 22 -3.43 13.51 18.28
CA LEU A 22 -3.46 12.07 18.52
C LEU A 22 -2.48 11.42 17.55
N ASP A 23 -1.50 10.71 18.08
CA ASP A 23 -0.56 9.90 17.31
C ASP A 23 -0.60 8.50 17.92
N GLN A 24 -1.34 7.58 17.29
CA GLN A 24 -1.51 6.23 17.81
C GLN A 24 -1.06 5.21 16.77
N ASP A 25 -0.13 4.35 17.17
CA ASP A 25 0.29 3.20 16.41
C ASP A 25 -0.68 2.04 16.61
N PHE A 26 -1.30 1.60 15.51
CA PHE A 26 -2.13 0.41 15.51
C PHE A 26 -1.46 -0.70 14.71
N LYS A 27 -1.13 -1.79 15.37
CA LYS A 27 -0.71 -3.00 14.67
C LYS A 27 -1.94 -3.78 14.22
N LEU A 28 -2.37 -3.56 12.99
CA LEU A 28 -3.43 -4.33 12.37
C LEU A 28 -2.91 -5.71 11.94
N GLY A 29 -2.62 -6.56 12.90
CA GLY A 29 -2.46 -7.98 12.68
C GLY A 29 -1.04 -8.50 12.48
N GLY A 30 -0.91 -9.84 12.51
CA GLY A 30 0.30 -10.60 12.26
C GLY A 30 0.60 -10.77 10.77
N LYS A 31 1.68 -11.49 10.48
CA LYS A 31 2.11 -11.83 9.11
C LYS A 31 1.04 -12.66 8.40
N GLU A 32 0.49 -12.15 7.32
CA GLU A 32 -0.49 -12.83 6.49
C GLU A 32 -0.07 -12.89 5.03
N TRP A 33 -0.54 -13.94 4.33
CA TRP A 33 -0.29 -14.11 2.91
C TRP A 33 -1.44 -13.52 2.12
N GLU A 34 -1.14 -12.45 1.35
CA GLU A 34 -2.11 -11.80 0.48
C GLU A 34 -1.77 -12.06 -0.99
N PRO A 35 -2.78 -12.33 -1.83
CA PRO A 35 -2.57 -12.53 -3.25
C PRO A 35 -2.22 -11.22 -3.95
N ARG A 36 -1.26 -11.31 -4.87
CA ARG A 36 -0.86 -10.22 -5.75
C ARG A 36 -0.68 -10.76 -7.16
N ILE A 37 -1.08 -9.99 -8.14
CA ILE A 37 -0.91 -10.30 -9.55
C ILE A 37 -0.06 -9.20 -10.17
N ASP A 38 1.07 -9.60 -10.73
CA ASP A 38 1.95 -8.74 -11.50
C ASP A 38 2.04 -9.28 -12.92
N GLY A 39 2.14 -8.40 -13.88
CA GLY A 39 2.34 -8.81 -15.26
C GLY A 39 3.14 -7.79 -16.05
N MET A 40 3.75 -8.30 -17.10
CA MET A 40 4.53 -7.51 -18.04
C MET A 40 4.19 -7.96 -19.46
N PHE A 41 3.85 -6.97 -20.28
CA PHE A 41 3.69 -7.16 -21.73
C PHE A 41 4.83 -6.45 -22.45
N ARG A 42 5.65 -7.18 -23.21
CA ARG A 42 6.75 -6.63 -23.99
C ARG A 42 6.23 -6.17 -25.36
N ILE A 43 6.29 -4.87 -25.62
CA ILE A 43 5.91 -4.24 -26.89
C ILE A 43 7.07 -4.34 -27.89
N SER A 44 8.30 -4.09 -27.40
CA SER A 44 9.54 -4.20 -28.15
C SER A 44 10.70 -4.54 -27.23
N ASN A 45 11.93 -4.62 -27.74
CA ASN A 45 13.10 -4.91 -26.89
C ASN A 45 13.25 -3.92 -25.74
N ARG A 46 12.93 -2.64 -25.98
CA ARG A 46 13.08 -1.56 -24.99
C ARG A 46 11.79 -1.07 -24.36
N GLN A 47 10.62 -1.55 -24.83
CA GLN A 47 9.32 -1.03 -24.41
C GLN A 47 8.48 -2.12 -23.76
N ARG A 48 7.98 -1.85 -22.58
CA ARG A 48 7.14 -2.77 -21.80
C ARG A 48 5.95 -2.03 -21.21
N LEU A 49 4.84 -2.73 -21.04
CA LEU A 49 3.74 -2.36 -20.18
C LEU A 49 3.76 -3.28 -18.97
N LEU A 50 3.79 -2.68 -17.80
CA LEU A 50 3.73 -3.37 -16.53
C LEU A 50 2.34 -3.14 -15.93
N PHE A 51 1.73 -4.18 -15.40
CA PHE A 51 0.49 -4.08 -14.65
C PHE A 51 0.64 -4.77 -13.30
N ASN A 52 0.01 -4.21 -12.30
CA ASN A 52 -0.02 -4.75 -10.96
C ASN A 52 -1.44 -4.66 -10.42
N TYR A 53 -1.88 -5.70 -9.71
CA TYR A 53 -3.09 -5.67 -8.93
C TYR A 53 -2.84 -6.30 -7.57
N PHE A 54 -3.21 -5.57 -6.54
CA PHE A 54 -3.07 -5.98 -5.15
C PHE A 54 -4.33 -5.62 -4.38
N LYS A 55 -4.80 -6.54 -3.55
CA LYS A 55 -5.91 -6.32 -2.62
C LYS A 55 -5.50 -6.80 -1.24
N TYR A 56 -5.80 -5.98 -0.25
CA TYR A 56 -5.65 -6.29 1.16
C TYR A 56 -6.98 -6.03 1.85
N ASP A 57 -7.46 -6.99 2.65
CA ASP A 57 -8.72 -6.89 3.36
C ASP A 57 -8.53 -7.47 4.76
N LYS A 58 -8.57 -6.61 5.77
CA LYS A 58 -8.32 -7.02 7.14
C LYS A 58 -9.34 -6.43 8.09
N ASP A 59 -9.77 -7.27 9.02
CA ASP A 59 -10.51 -6.87 10.20
C ASP A 59 -9.82 -7.37 11.46
N ARG A 60 -9.88 -6.58 12.51
CA ARG A 60 -9.33 -6.93 13.82
C ARG A 60 -10.23 -6.41 14.92
N ARG A 61 -10.38 -7.21 15.98
CA ARG A 61 -10.97 -6.81 17.25
C ARG A 61 -9.90 -6.66 18.31
N GLU A 62 -9.93 -5.55 19.00
CA GLU A 62 -9.06 -5.29 20.15
C GLU A 62 -9.88 -4.70 21.30
N THR A 63 -9.40 -4.94 22.52
CA THR A 63 -9.90 -4.23 23.70
C THR A 63 -9.02 -2.99 23.90
N LEU A 64 -9.64 -1.83 24.08
CA LEU A 64 -8.89 -0.60 24.30
C LEU A 64 -8.30 -0.56 25.69
N ASP A 65 -6.98 -0.42 25.78
CA ASP A 65 -6.27 -0.21 27.06
C ASP A 65 -6.52 1.23 27.60
N GLN A 66 -6.79 2.18 26.71
CA GLN A 66 -7.10 3.57 27.03
C GLN A 66 -8.30 4.05 26.23
N GLY A 67 -9.11 4.95 26.80
CA GLY A 67 -10.22 5.54 26.09
C GLY A 67 -9.75 6.40 24.92
N ILE A 68 -10.47 6.35 23.81
CA ILE A 68 -10.24 7.17 22.61
C ILE A 68 -11.44 8.05 22.34
N SER A 69 -11.18 9.26 21.82
CA SER A 69 -12.24 10.16 21.34
C SER A 69 -11.98 10.45 19.87
N PHE A 70 -13.00 10.27 19.05
CA PHE A 70 -12.91 10.50 17.60
C PHE A 70 -14.24 11.04 17.08
N GLY A 71 -14.18 12.12 16.27
CA GLY A 71 -15.38 12.69 15.64
C GLY A 71 -16.46 13.17 16.59
N GLY A 72 -16.10 13.55 17.83
CA GLY A 72 -17.06 13.96 18.87
C GLY A 72 -17.62 12.82 19.72
N GLU A 73 -17.31 11.58 19.37
CA GLU A 73 -17.68 10.38 20.13
C GLU A 73 -16.52 9.94 21.03
N SER A 74 -16.83 9.47 22.24
CA SER A 74 -15.84 8.99 23.21
C SER A 74 -16.06 7.50 23.48
N VAL A 75 -15.02 6.71 23.26
CA VAL A 75 -15.00 5.27 23.52
C VAL A 75 -14.13 5.02 24.74
N PRO A 76 -14.68 4.56 25.87
CA PRO A 76 -13.92 4.39 27.12
C PRO A 76 -12.94 3.21 27.04
N ALA A 77 -11.93 3.22 27.92
CA ALA A 77 -11.05 2.09 28.12
C ALA A 77 -11.84 0.83 28.51
N GLY A 78 -11.38 -0.33 28.07
CA GLY A 78 -12.06 -1.62 28.27
C GLY A 78 -13.14 -1.94 27.24
N SER A 79 -13.46 -1.02 26.31
CA SER A 79 -14.38 -1.26 25.21
C SER A 79 -13.77 -2.14 24.15
N PHE A 80 -14.60 -2.96 23.48
CA PHE A 80 -14.19 -3.68 22.27
C PHE A 80 -14.30 -2.78 21.06
N VAL A 81 -13.21 -2.69 20.31
CA VAL A 81 -13.17 -1.95 19.05
C VAL A 81 -12.85 -2.92 17.91
N LYS A 82 -13.65 -2.89 16.87
CA LYS A 82 -13.38 -3.59 15.62
C LYS A 82 -12.95 -2.59 14.56
N GLY A 83 -11.74 -2.75 14.04
CA GLY A 83 -11.24 -2.01 12.89
C GLY A 83 -11.32 -2.87 11.63
N GLU A 84 -11.82 -2.31 10.52
CA GLU A 84 -11.74 -2.91 9.20
C GLU A 84 -10.91 -2.00 8.29
N LEU A 85 -9.89 -2.56 7.64
CA LEU A 85 -9.08 -1.87 6.66
C LEU A 85 -9.13 -2.65 5.35
N LYS A 86 -9.58 -1.99 4.29
CA LYS A 86 -9.55 -2.52 2.93
C LYS A 86 -8.71 -1.61 2.07
N TYR A 87 -7.75 -2.20 1.38
CA TYR A 87 -6.85 -1.51 0.48
C TYR A 87 -6.82 -2.24 -0.86
N GLN A 88 -6.96 -1.50 -1.94
CA GLN A 88 -6.95 -2.02 -3.29
C GLN A 88 -6.14 -1.10 -4.18
N VAL A 89 -5.23 -1.69 -4.95
CA VAL A 89 -4.37 -0.97 -5.89
C VAL A 89 -4.41 -1.66 -7.23
N ALA A 90 -4.49 -0.87 -8.27
CA ALA A 90 -4.29 -1.31 -9.64
C ALA A 90 -3.40 -0.30 -10.36
N SER A 91 -2.33 -0.74 -11.00
CA SER A 91 -1.43 0.14 -11.73
C SER A 91 -1.19 -0.34 -13.15
N LEU A 92 -1.00 0.62 -14.05
CA LEU A 92 -0.54 0.41 -15.42
C LEU A 92 0.60 1.38 -15.70
N VAL A 93 1.77 0.82 -16.01
CA VAL A 93 3.02 1.56 -16.11
C VAL A 93 3.72 1.22 -17.42
N TYR A 94 4.07 2.24 -18.18
CA TYR A 94 4.96 2.14 -19.32
C TYR A 94 6.41 2.18 -18.83
N ASP A 95 7.21 1.22 -19.25
CA ASP A 95 8.63 1.07 -18.91
C ASP A 95 9.46 1.14 -20.19
N TYR A 96 10.43 2.04 -20.21
CA TYR A 96 11.36 2.21 -21.31
C TYR A 96 12.80 1.95 -20.87
N SER A 97 13.45 0.96 -21.48
CA SER A 97 14.86 0.63 -21.22
C SER A 97 15.79 1.66 -21.85
N VAL A 98 16.39 2.49 -21.01
CA VAL A 98 17.41 3.47 -21.41
C VAL A 98 18.76 2.82 -21.61
N VAL A 99 19.04 1.74 -20.86
CA VAL A 99 20.16 0.82 -21.09
C VAL A 99 19.59 -0.57 -21.32
N ASP A 100 20.03 -1.24 -22.37
CA ASP A 100 19.57 -2.58 -22.73
C ASP A 100 20.76 -3.34 -23.30
N THR A 101 21.30 -4.24 -22.48
CA THR A 101 22.43 -5.13 -22.83
C THR A 101 22.01 -6.57 -22.54
N ASP A 102 22.82 -7.54 -22.94
CA ASP A 102 22.53 -8.98 -22.74
C ASP A 102 22.39 -9.36 -21.27
N THR A 103 23.08 -8.66 -20.37
CA THR A 103 23.12 -8.98 -18.94
C THR A 103 22.52 -7.94 -18.03
N PHE A 104 22.32 -6.72 -18.52
CA PHE A 104 21.86 -5.59 -17.70
C PHE A 104 20.87 -4.72 -18.47
N ASP A 105 19.78 -4.37 -17.81
CA ASP A 105 18.72 -3.50 -18.31
C ASP A 105 18.37 -2.46 -17.26
N LEU A 106 18.33 -1.18 -17.65
CA LEU A 106 17.89 -0.07 -16.83
C LEU A 106 16.68 0.58 -17.50
N GLY A 107 15.53 0.52 -16.87
CA GLY A 107 14.27 1.09 -17.33
C GLY A 107 13.83 2.29 -16.51
N LEU A 108 13.27 3.28 -17.19
CA LEU A 108 12.52 4.37 -16.58
C LEU A 108 11.02 4.13 -16.77
N GLN A 109 10.24 4.49 -15.75
CA GLN A 109 8.84 4.15 -15.64
C GLN A 109 7.97 5.38 -15.48
N ILE A 110 6.86 5.41 -16.23
CA ILE A 110 5.78 6.38 -16.07
C ILE A 110 4.44 5.70 -16.29
N GLY A 111 3.44 6.03 -15.50
CA GLY A 111 2.13 5.41 -15.62
C GLY A 111 1.07 6.03 -14.74
N GLY A 112 0.02 5.26 -14.47
CA GLY A 112 -1.05 5.62 -13.56
C GLY A 112 -1.32 4.51 -12.57
N GLU A 113 -1.67 4.90 -11.37
CA GLU A 113 -2.10 4.01 -10.31
C GLU A 113 -3.44 4.45 -9.74
N TYR A 114 -4.38 3.54 -9.72
CA TYR A 114 -5.63 3.67 -8.98
C TYR A 114 -5.44 3.05 -7.60
N ALA A 115 -5.76 3.80 -6.56
CA ALA A 115 -5.77 3.31 -5.19
C ALA A 115 -7.13 3.57 -4.56
N LYS A 116 -7.60 2.60 -3.76
CA LYS A 116 -8.81 2.71 -2.96
C LYS A 116 -8.52 2.22 -1.56
N VAL A 117 -8.82 3.07 -0.59
CA VAL A 117 -8.70 2.76 0.84
C VAL A 117 -10.07 2.89 1.47
N SER A 118 -10.46 1.94 2.29
CA SER A 118 -11.68 2.03 3.10
C SER A 118 -11.35 1.60 4.52
N THR A 119 -11.59 2.47 5.45
CA THR A 119 -11.39 2.22 6.89
C THR A 119 -12.73 2.34 7.59
N LYS A 120 -13.05 1.34 8.41
CA LYS A 120 -14.24 1.36 9.26
C LYS A 120 -13.85 1.05 10.69
N GLY A 121 -14.45 1.75 11.63
CA GLY A 121 -14.30 1.52 13.05
C GLY A 121 -15.67 1.29 13.70
N TYR A 122 -15.75 0.25 14.51
CA TYR A 122 -16.93 -0.09 15.30
C TYR A 122 -16.52 -0.18 16.77
N ALA A 123 -17.33 0.40 17.65
CA ALA A 123 -17.17 0.28 19.08
C ALA A 123 -18.36 -0.48 19.66
N ASP A 124 -18.08 -1.43 20.54
CA ASP A 124 -19.07 -2.13 21.35
C ASP A 124 -18.83 -1.76 22.81
N LEU A 125 -19.76 -1.01 23.37
CA LEU A 125 -19.76 -0.54 24.76
C LEU A 125 -20.63 -1.43 25.67
N GLY A 126 -20.88 -2.68 25.27
CA GLY A 126 -21.72 -3.62 25.96
C GLY A 126 -23.23 -3.29 25.79
N THR A 127 -23.98 -3.14 26.89
CA THR A 127 -25.44 -2.95 26.82
C THR A 127 -25.87 -1.53 26.44
N VAL A 128 -24.93 -0.59 26.27
CA VAL A 128 -25.25 0.84 26.13
C VAL A 128 -25.15 1.35 24.71
N TYR A 129 -24.20 0.85 23.91
CA TYR A 129 -24.01 1.32 22.55
C TYR A 129 -23.20 0.30 21.70
N GLU A 130 -23.75 -0.05 20.55
CA GLU A 130 -23.04 -0.74 19.48
C GLU A 130 -23.18 0.14 18.23
N GLY A 131 -22.08 0.73 17.76
CA GLY A 131 -22.15 1.67 16.65
C GLY A 131 -20.86 1.82 15.87
N GLN A 132 -21.01 2.27 14.63
CA GLN A 132 -19.91 2.62 13.74
C GLN A 132 -19.51 4.07 14.04
N PHE A 133 -18.28 4.27 14.51
CA PHE A 133 -17.73 5.60 14.80
C PHE A 133 -16.81 6.13 13.68
N LEU A 134 -16.33 5.25 12.80
CA LEU A 134 -15.48 5.64 11.68
C LEU A 134 -15.96 4.94 10.40
N ASN A 135 -16.11 5.70 9.32
CA ASN A 135 -16.38 5.17 7.97
C ASN A 135 -15.78 6.12 6.93
N GLU A 136 -14.50 5.94 6.69
CA GLU A 136 -13.76 6.74 5.73
C GLU A 136 -13.47 5.91 4.49
N LYS A 137 -13.65 6.53 3.32
CA LYS A 137 -13.32 5.96 2.03
C LYS A 137 -12.57 7.02 1.23
N ALA A 138 -11.48 6.61 0.63
CA ALA A 138 -10.73 7.43 -0.29
C ALA A 138 -10.43 6.58 -1.52
N ASP A 139 -10.65 7.11 -2.69
CA ASP A 139 -10.18 6.51 -3.92
C ASP A 139 -9.76 7.60 -4.92
N GLY A 140 -8.86 7.22 -5.80
CA GLY A 140 -8.36 8.17 -6.80
C GLY A 140 -7.34 7.54 -7.73
N VAL A 141 -6.97 8.31 -8.73
CA VAL A 141 -5.92 7.97 -9.68
C VAL A 141 -4.82 9.02 -9.62
N ALA A 142 -3.57 8.59 -9.58
CA ALA A 142 -2.44 9.51 -9.71
C ALA A 142 -1.37 8.96 -10.66
N PRO A 143 -0.58 9.86 -11.27
CA PRO A 143 0.61 9.47 -12.01
C PRO A 143 1.63 8.80 -11.09
N VAL A 144 2.26 7.76 -11.60
CA VAL A 144 3.38 7.07 -10.96
C VAL A 144 4.62 7.20 -11.82
N VAL A 145 5.75 7.45 -11.19
CA VAL A 145 7.07 7.44 -11.81
C VAL A 145 7.97 6.43 -11.13
N GLY A 146 8.95 5.90 -11.84
CA GLY A 146 9.84 4.92 -11.24
C GLY A 146 11.05 4.58 -12.09
N ALA A 147 11.84 3.64 -11.57
CA ALA A 147 12.97 3.06 -12.25
C ALA A 147 13.07 1.56 -11.93
N ARG A 148 13.62 0.82 -12.87
CA ARG A 148 13.85 -0.61 -12.76
C ARG A 148 15.27 -0.94 -13.22
N MET A 149 15.95 -1.77 -12.45
CA MET A 149 17.20 -2.40 -12.84
C MET A 149 16.98 -3.90 -12.91
N THR A 150 17.39 -4.51 -14.01
CA THR A 150 17.35 -5.97 -14.18
C THR A 150 18.73 -6.47 -14.53
N PHE A 151 19.18 -7.48 -13.82
CA PHE A 151 20.43 -8.18 -14.07
C PHE A 151 20.12 -9.63 -14.41
N THR A 152 20.61 -10.09 -15.57
CA THR A 152 20.38 -11.43 -16.12
C THR A 152 21.74 -12.15 -16.27
N PRO A 153 22.28 -12.71 -15.17
CA PRO A 153 23.60 -13.34 -15.21
C PRO A 153 23.62 -14.64 -16.03
N SER A 154 22.47 -15.21 -16.32
CA SER A 154 22.31 -16.35 -17.21
C SER A 154 20.88 -16.43 -17.75
N GLU A 155 20.62 -17.28 -18.74
CA GLU A 155 19.27 -17.48 -19.30
C GLU A 155 18.22 -17.92 -18.28
N ARG A 156 18.64 -18.45 -17.12
CA ARG A 156 17.75 -18.95 -16.07
C ARG A 156 17.54 -18.00 -14.90
N TRP A 157 18.48 -17.11 -14.66
CA TRP A 157 18.43 -16.21 -13.49
C TRP A 157 18.15 -14.78 -13.93
N MET A 158 17.20 -14.16 -13.28
CA MET A 158 16.89 -12.75 -13.43
C MET A 158 16.74 -12.11 -12.06
N ILE A 159 17.45 -11.03 -11.82
CA ILE A 159 17.39 -10.24 -10.58
C ILE A 159 16.84 -8.87 -10.95
N THR A 160 15.73 -8.46 -10.35
CA THR A 160 15.08 -7.19 -10.62
C THR A 160 15.01 -6.36 -9.34
N LEU A 161 15.47 -5.12 -9.43
CA LEU A 161 15.25 -4.08 -8.44
C LEU A 161 14.35 -3.02 -9.05
N GLN A 162 13.31 -2.62 -8.36
CA GLN A 162 12.36 -1.62 -8.83
C GLN A 162 12.01 -0.65 -7.72
N GLY A 163 11.93 0.63 -8.06
CA GLY A 163 11.42 1.68 -7.19
C GLY A 163 10.37 2.51 -7.91
N GLN A 164 9.28 2.83 -7.23
CA GLN A 164 8.19 3.65 -7.75
C GLN A 164 7.74 4.68 -6.72
N TYR A 165 7.34 5.83 -7.21
CA TYR A 165 6.84 6.94 -6.41
C TYR A 165 5.61 7.56 -7.07
N LEU A 166 4.65 7.92 -6.24
CA LEU A 166 3.42 8.60 -6.60
C LEU A 166 3.13 9.68 -5.57
N ASN A 167 2.68 10.84 -6.01
CA ASN A 167 2.15 11.89 -5.15
C ASN A 167 0.68 12.14 -5.48
N THR A 168 -0.18 12.11 -4.47
CA THR A 168 -1.63 12.28 -4.66
C THR A 168 -1.99 13.65 -5.26
N ARG A 169 -1.14 14.67 -5.06
CA ARG A 169 -1.32 16.01 -5.65
C ARG A 169 -1.22 16.04 -7.17
N TRP A 170 -0.64 15.01 -7.77
CA TRP A 170 -0.53 14.87 -9.23
C TRP A 170 -1.79 14.28 -9.86
N GLY A 171 -2.73 13.82 -9.03
CA GLY A 171 -3.92 13.09 -9.46
C GLY A 171 -5.22 13.61 -8.86
N SER A 172 -6.22 12.74 -8.78
CA SER A 172 -7.59 13.01 -8.35
C SER A 172 -7.92 12.28 -7.05
N PHE A 173 -7.27 12.63 -5.95
CA PHE A 173 -7.53 12.06 -4.62
C PHE A 173 -8.33 13.02 -3.71
N ASP A 174 -9.21 13.84 -4.27
CA ASP A 174 -10.04 14.81 -3.55
C ASP A 174 -9.22 15.60 -2.50
N ASP A 175 -9.64 15.54 -1.22
CA ASP A 175 -9.01 16.26 -0.11
C ASP A 175 -7.78 15.55 0.48
N TYR A 176 -7.43 14.35 -0.02
CA TYR A 176 -6.29 13.58 0.47
C TYR A 176 -4.99 14.03 -0.19
N LYS A 177 -4.01 14.41 0.64
CA LYS A 177 -2.68 14.84 0.19
C LYS A 177 -1.63 13.94 0.80
N GLY A 178 -0.72 13.45 -0.01
CA GLY A 178 0.33 12.57 0.47
C GLY A 178 1.12 11.92 -0.63
N ASP A 179 1.88 10.92 -0.25
CA ASP A 179 2.73 10.16 -1.16
C ASP A 179 2.66 8.66 -0.90
N LEU A 180 2.99 7.93 -1.95
CA LEU A 180 3.14 6.51 -1.95
C LEU A 180 4.50 6.17 -2.56
N SER A 181 5.28 5.41 -1.83
CA SER A 181 6.57 4.88 -2.27
C SER A 181 6.55 3.37 -2.25
N ARG A 182 7.12 2.75 -3.27
CA ARG A 182 7.25 1.30 -3.38
C ARG A 182 8.65 0.94 -3.83
N ALA A 183 9.21 -0.11 -3.23
CA ALA A 183 10.45 -0.70 -3.69
C ALA A 183 10.36 -2.22 -3.58
N ASN A 184 10.94 -2.93 -4.53
CA ASN A 184 11.06 -4.38 -4.48
C ASN A 184 12.40 -4.86 -5.02
N ALA A 185 12.78 -6.04 -4.52
CA ALA A 185 13.92 -6.81 -5.00
C ALA A 185 13.44 -8.24 -5.24
N ILE A 186 13.48 -8.70 -6.49
CA ILE A 186 12.96 -10.00 -6.92
C ILE A 186 14.08 -10.79 -7.59
N VAL A 187 14.19 -12.05 -7.24
CA VAL A 187 15.01 -13.05 -7.93
C VAL A 187 14.08 -14.07 -8.57
N ASP A 188 14.15 -14.20 -9.88
CA ASP A 188 13.39 -15.16 -10.67
C ASP A 188 14.32 -16.25 -11.19
N TYR A 189 13.89 -17.50 -11.06
CA TYR A 189 14.57 -18.66 -11.61
C TYR A 189 13.66 -19.41 -12.57
N ARG A 190 14.11 -19.56 -13.81
CA ARG A 190 13.40 -20.23 -14.89
C ARG A 190 13.82 -21.68 -15.03
N PHE A 191 12.89 -22.59 -14.83
CA PHE A 191 13.08 -24.01 -15.09
C PHE A 191 13.02 -24.32 -16.59
N THR A 192 12.11 -23.63 -17.30
CA THR A 192 11.92 -23.71 -18.74
C THR A 192 11.88 -22.31 -19.34
N LYS A 193 11.74 -22.19 -20.65
CA LYS A 193 11.56 -20.89 -21.32
C LYS A 193 10.29 -20.16 -20.87
N ASN A 194 9.27 -20.91 -20.47
CA ASN A 194 7.93 -20.40 -20.19
C ASN A 194 7.54 -20.43 -18.72
N PHE A 195 8.28 -21.14 -17.86
CA PHE A 195 7.90 -21.36 -16.47
C PHE A 195 9.07 -21.16 -15.52
N GLY A 196 8.81 -20.44 -14.44
CA GLY A 196 9.76 -20.16 -13.37
C GLY A 196 9.10 -19.97 -12.03
N VAL A 197 9.92 -19.72 -11.04
CA VAL A 197 9.53 -19.31 -9.69
C VAL A 197 10.31 -18.07 -9.31
N PHE A 198 9.71 -17.24 -8.51
CA PHE A 198 10.39 -16.06 -7.98
C PHE A 198 10.29 -15.99 -6.47
N ALA A 199 11.28 -15.35 -5.87
CA ALA A 199 11.27 -14.95 -4.47
C ALA A 199 11.89 -13.55 -4.36
N GLY A 200 11.48 -12.82 -3.34
CA GLY A 200 11.99 -11.48 -3.14
C GLY A 200 11.46 -10.81 -1.89
N TYR A 201 11.62 -9.51 -1.85
CA TYR A 201 11.17 -8.67 -0.77
C TYR A 201 10.51 -7.42 -1.32
N ASP A 202 9.34 -7.10 -0.79
CA ASP A 202 8.58 -5.89 -1.10
C ASP A 202 8.56 -4.95 0.09
N TRP A 203 8.65 -3.67 -0.21
CA TRP A 203 8.42 -2.56 0.71
C TRP A 203 7.48 -1.54 0.07
N PHE A 204 6.49 -1.10 0.82
CA PHE A 204 5.48 -0.17 0.41
C PHE A 204 5.17 0.78 1.55
N LYS A 205 5.14 2.08 1.28
CA LYS A 205 4.79 3.11 2.25
C LYS A 205 3.75 4.04 1.64
N LEU A 206 2.66 4.22 2.35
CA LEU A 206 1.62 5.22 2.10
C LEU A 206 1.63 6.22 3.25
N ASP A 207 1.65 7.51 2.94
CA ASP A 207 1.56 8.59 3.90
C ASP A 207 0.57 9.62 3.35
N VAL A 208 -0.64 9.68 3.89
CA VAL A 208 -1.72 10.55 3.41
C VAL A 208 -2.39 11.27 4.55
N ASP A 209 -2.67 12.55 4.33
CA ASP A 209 -3.37 13.43 5.25
C ASP A 209 -4.61 14.02 4.55
N LYS A 210 -5.71 14.12 5.29
CA LYS A 210 -6.92 14.83 4.91
C LYS A 210 -7.13 16.01 5.85
N LYS A 211 -7.26 17.21 5.29
CA LYS A 211 -7.61 18.41 6.05
C LYS A 211 -9.12 18.59 6.04
N GLY A 212 -9.74 18.53 7.20
CA GLY A 212 -11.14 18.89 7.42
C GLY A 212 -11.27 20.29 8.02
N SER A 213 -12.51 20.77 8.17
CA SER A 213 -12.85 22.04 8.85
C SER A 213 -12.39 22.05 10.31
N ASP A 214 -12.42 20.90 10.97
CA ASP A 214 -12.23 20.76 12.42
C ASP A 214 -10.89 20.11 12.79
N GLY A 215 -10.00 19.87 11.79
CA GLY A 215 -8.69 19.30 12.05
C GLY A 215 -8.10 18.55 10.86
N THR A 216 -6.96 17.88 11.08
CA THR A 216 -6.30 17.04 10.11
C THR A 216 -6.36 15.58 10.57
N VAL A 217 -6.71 14.67 9.67
CA VAL A 217 -6.63 13.23 9.88
C VAL A 217 -5.61 12.67 8.91
N GLY A 218 -4.63 11.94 9.42
CA GLY A 218 -3.57 11.33 8.62
C GLY A 218 -3.49 9.82 8.82
N LEU A 219 -3.16 9.12 7.75
CA LEU A 219 -2.87 7.69 7.75
C LEU A 219 -1.46 7.47 7.20
N LYS A 220 -0.60 6.93 8.04
CA LYS A 220 0.69 6.40 7.61
C LYS A 220 0.63 4.90 7.70
N GLN A 221 0.92 4.24 6.59
CA GLN A 221 0.89 2.80 6.48
C GLN A 221 2.17 2.31 5.82
N GLU A 222 2.81 1.34 6.45
CA GLU A 222 3.98 0.67 5.90
C GLU A 222 3.70 -0.83 5.80
N PHE A 223 3.87 -1.36 4.60
CA PHE A 223 3.83 -2.79 4.33
C PHE A 223 5.20 -3.25 3.89
N LYS A 224 5.71 -4.29 4.49
CA LYS A 224 6.97 -4.90 4.10
C LYS A 224 6.93 -6.40 4.32
N GLY A 225 7.64 -7.14 3.48
CA GLY A 225 7.72 -8.58 3.68
C GLY A 225 8.21 -9.36 2.48
N PRO A 226 8.50 -10.65 2.71
CA PRO A 226 8.89 -11.55 1.64
C PRO A 226 7.73 -11.80 0.68
N VAL A 227 8.08 -11.91 -0.59
CA VAL A 227 7.18 -12.28 -1.67
C VAL A 227 7.74 -13.51 -2.36
N ALA A 228 6.86 -14.44 -2.74
CA ALA A 228 7.23 -15.60 -3.54
C ALA A 228 6.05 -15.98 -4.43
N GLY A 229 6.34 -16.58 -5.58
CA GLY A 229 5.32 -16.97 -6.51
C GLY A 229 5.86 -17.74 -7.70
N ILE A 230 4.98 -17.91 -8.68
CA ILE A 230 5.27 -18.55 -9.95
C ILE A 230 5.27 -17.50 -11.05
N SER A 231 6.15 -17.68 -12.04
CA SER A 231 6.26 -16.80 -13.20
C SER A 231 5.96 -17.58 -14.48
N PHE A 232 5.17 -16.96 -15.36
CA PHE A 232 4.88 -17.51 -16.69
C PHE A 232 5.27 -16.48 -17.75
N VAL A 233 5.89 -16.97 -18.82
CA VAL A 233 6.28 -16.19 -20.00
C VAL A 233 5.63 -16.81 -21.23
N PHE A 234 4.93 -16.01 -22.01
CA PHE A 234 4.22 -16.42 -23.23
C PHE A 234 4.89 -15.87 -24.47
#